data_1bec158fd50b8a721bbc7c602070de5e
#
_entry.id   1bec158fd50b8a721bbc7c602070de5e
#
_cell.length_a   1.000
_cell.length_b   1.000
_cell.length_c   1.000
_cell.angle_alpha   90.00
_cell.angle_beta   90.00
_cell.angle_gamma   90.00
#
_symmetry.space_group_name_H-M   'P 1'
#
loop_
_entity.id
_entity.type
_entity.pdbx_description
1 polymer ?
#
loop_
_entity_poly.entity_id
_entity_poly.type
_entity_poly.pdbx_seq_one_letter_code
_entity_poly.pdbx_strand_id
1 'polypeptide(L)'
;FDTAFFMYYEETDLQKRMSQMGIERIIIDSPKIVHYNGGSSKRKRSNRNDFRGFESLFRYMKKHNSYMSYLSFRILSFLILFPLVFYWTGRKAKLRFLHTILTSIN
;
A
#
# COMPACT_ATOMS: atom_id res chain seq x y z
N PHE A 1 -7.80 8.60 10.93
CA PHE A 1 -7.34 7.89 9.73
C PHE A 1 -8.23 8.23 8.54
N ASP A 2 -7.67 8.19 7.33
CA ASP A 2 -8.43 8.31 6.10
C ASP A 2 -9.06 6.95 5.75
N THR A 3 -10.38 6.89 5.66
CA THR A 3 -11.15 5.67 5.38
C THR A 3 -10.90 5.11 3.95
N ALA A 4 -10.27 5.91 3.08
CA ALA A 4 -9.84 5.45 1.77
C ALA A 4 -8.75 4.37 1.85
N PHE A 5 -8.01 4.28 2.96
CA PHE A 5 -7.03 3.22 3.21
C PHE A 5 -7.67 2.12 4.05
N PHE A 6 -7.98 0.99 3.42
CA PHE A 6 -8.56 -0.15 4.14
C PHE A 6 -7.53 -0.89 4.99
N MET A 7 -6.29 -1.02 4.51
CA MET A 7 -5.19 -1.70 5.20
C MET A 7 -3.87 -1.27 4.57
N TYR A 8 -2.88 -1.01 5.41
CA TYR A 8 -1.56 -0.46 5.08
C TYR A 8 -1.62 1.00 4.58
N TYR A 9 -0.58 1.75 4.86
CA TYR A 9 -0.41 3.18 4.53
C TYR A 9 -1.36 4.15 5.23
N GLU A 10 -2.36 3.71 6.02
CA GLU A 10 -3.23 4.58 6.82
C GLU A 10 -2.44 5.40 7.86
N GLU A 11 -1.49 4.76 8.55
CA GLU A 11 -0.61 5.42 9.52
C GLU A 11 0.40 6.32 8.81
N THR A 12 0.94 5.89 7.68
CA THR A 12 1.88 6.67 6.86
C THR A 12 1.21 7.94 6.33
N ASP A 13 -0.04 7.84 5.86
CA ASP A 13 -0.85 8.96 5.42
C ASP A 13 -1.10 9.94 6.57
N LEU A 14 -1.50 9.44 7.73
CA LEU A 14 -1.73 10.26 8.91
C LEU A 14 -0.45 10.99 9.33
N GLN A 15 0.67 10.28 9.43
CA GLN A 15 1.96 10.87 9.80
C GLN A 15 2.42 11.93 8.79
N LYS A 16 2.19 11.73 7.50
CA LYS A 16 2.51 12.73 6.47
C LYS A 16 1.69 13.99 6.65
N ARG A 17 0.38 13.87 6.88
CA ARG A 17 -0.51 15.02 7.12
C ARG A 17 -0.14 15.77 8.41
N MET A 18 0.15 15.05 9.48
CA MET A 18 0.61 15.65 10.74
C MET A 18 1.90 16.45 10.53
N SER A 19 2.87 15.89 9.80
CA SER A 19 4.11 16.58 9.46
C SER A 19 3.87 17.86 8.65
N GLN A 20 2.93 17.83 7.71
CA GLN A 20 2.56 19.02 6.91
C GLN A 20 1.88 20.11 7.74
N MET A 21 1.26 19.74 8.85
CA MET A 21 0.65 20.66 9.82
C MET A 21 1.63 21.14 10.90
N GLY A 22 2.90 20.75 10.83
CA GLY A 22 3.91 21.09 11.84
C GLY A 22 3.74 20.37 13.18
N ILE A 23 2.94 19.30 13.22
CA ILE A 23 2.72 18.51 14.45
C ILE A 23 3.94 17.60 14.66
N GLU A 24 4.59 17.76 15.79
CA GLU A 24 5.70 16.90 16.20
C GLU A 24 5.24 15.48 16.50
N ARG A 25 6.11 14.54 16.21
CA ARG A 25 5.92 13.12 16.50
C ARG A 25 7.04 12.67 17.42
N ILE A 26 6.69 12.09 18.53
CA ILE A 26 7.63 11.55 19.50
C ILE A 26 7.49 10.03 19.56
N ILE A 27 8.61 9.37 19.76
CA ILE A 27 8.64 7.94 20.06
C ILE A 27 8.71 7.81 21.57
N ILE A 28 7.79 7.03 22.12
CA ILE A 28 7.79 6.70 23.55
C ILE A 28 8.11 5.21 23.70
N ASP A 29 9.00 4.87 24.58
CA ASP A 29 9.49 3.50 24.80
C ASP A 29 8.85 2.80 26.00
N SER A 30 8.16 3.55 26.87
CA SER A 30 7.56 3.00 28.07
C SER A 30 6.30 2.15 27.85
N PRO A 31 5.35 2.48 26.94
CA PRO A 31 4.23 1.61 26.67
C PRO A 31 4.65 0.40 25.83
N LYS A 32 4.39 -0.79 26.33
CA LYS A 32 4.66 -2.04 25.60
C LYS A 32 3.35 -2.72 25.24
N ILE A 33 3.23 -3.16 23.99
CA ILE A 33 2.11 -3.95 23.51
C ILE A 33 2.61 -5.28 22.98
N VAL A 34 1.80 -6.32 23.12
CA VAL A 34 2.05 -7.62 22.48
C VAL A 34 1.35 -7.64 21.14
N HIS A 35 2.11 -7.67 20.07
CA HIS A 35 1.58 -7.77 18.71
C HIS A 35 1.68 -9.22 18.20
N TYR A 36 0.55 -9.91 18.10
CA TYR A 36 0.49 -11.26 17.56
C TYR A 36 0.53 -11.20 16.03
N ASN A 37 1.72 -11.37 15.44
CA ASN A 37 1.89 -11.37 14.00
C ASN A 37 0.96 -12.38 13.31
N GLY A 38 0.16 -11.88 12.38
CA GLY A 38 -0.76 -12.70 11.58
C GLY A 38 -1.97 -13.21 12.36
N GLY A 39 -2.30 -12.64 13.55
CA GLY A 39 -3.45 -13.05 14.36
C GLY A 39 -4.78 -13.02 13.59
N SER A 40 -4.99 -12.00 12.78
CA SER A 40 -6.18 -11.85 11.92
C SER A 40 -6.12 -12.63 10.60
N SER A 41 -4.90 -12.95 10.10
CA SER A 41 -4.71 -13.63 8.81
C SER A 41 -4.56 -15.15 8.93
N LYS A 42 -4.25 -15.68 10.13
CA LYS A 42 -4.15 -17.14 10.36
C LYS A 42 -5.44 -17.90 10.11
N ARG A 43 -6.59 -17.24 10.15
CA ARG A 43 -7.90 -17.87 10.00
C ARG A 43 -8.28 -18.27 8.57
N LYS A 44 -7.61 -17.70 7.56
CA LYS A 44 -7.70 -18.14 6.16
C LYS A 44 -6.35 -17.94 5.49
N ARG A 45 -5.51 -18.95 5.49
CA ARG A 45 -4.43 -19.10 4.52
C ARG A 45 -5.05 -19.34 3.13
N SER A 46 -5.80 -18.35 2.68
CA SER A 46 -6.19 -18.20 1.30
C SER A 46 -4.93 -17.81 0.55
N ASN A 47 -4.59 -18.49 -0.54
CA ASN A 47 -3.61 -18.14 -1.55
C ASN A 47 -3.93 -16.80 -2.25
N ARG A 48 -4.47 -15.84 -1.52
CA ARG A 48 -4.63 -14.47 -1.96
C ARG A 48 -3.31 -13.80 -1.69
N ASN A 49 -2.48 -13.70 -2.73
CA ASN A 49 -1.45 -12.68 -2.74
C ASN A 49 -2.15 -11.38 -2.31
N ASP A 50 -1.80 -10.87 -1.15
CA ASP A 50 -2.50 -9.72 -0.57
C ASP A 50 -2.01 -8.45 -1.28
N PHE A 51 -2.67 -8.08 -2.37
CA PHE A 51 -2.37 -6.88 -3.14
C PHE A 51 -2.85 -5.58 -2.47
N ARG A 52 -3.49 -5.65 -1.30
CA ARG A 52 -4.00 -4.48 -0.58
C ARG A 52 -2.90 -3.47 -0.25
N GLY A 53 -1.71 -3.97 0.08
CA GLY A 53 -0.55 -3.11 0.30
C GLY A 53 -0.17 -2.30 -0.93
N PHE A 54 -0.23 -2.92 -2.11
CA PHE A 54 0.02 -2.21 -3.38
C PHE A 54 -1.07 -1.21 -3.71
N GLU A 55 -2.34 -1.57 -3.54
CA GLU A 55 -3.47 -0.66 -3.75
C GLU A 55 -3.33 0.57 -2.86
N SER A 56 -3.03 0.37 -1.59
CA SER A 56 -2.80 1.46 -0.63
C SER A 56 -1.55 2.28 -0.97
N LEU A 57 -0.46 1.65 -1.43
CA LEU A 57 0.73 2.36 -1.89
C LEU A 57 0.42 3.28 -3.08
N PHE A 58 -0.27 2.78 -4.10
CA PHE A 58 -0.66 3.59 -5.27
C PHE A 58 -1.55 4.75 -4.87
N ARG A 59 -2.50 4.53 -3.96
CA ARG A 59 -3.36 5.56 -3.40
C ARG A 59 -2.58 6.63 -2.64
N TYR A 60 -1.64 6.21 -1.81
CA TYR A 60 -0.75 7.10 -1.07
C TYR A 60 0.11 7.95 -2.01
N MET A 61 0.71 7.33 -3.02
CA MET A 61 1.53 8.03 -4.01
C MET A 61 0.71 9.05 -4.80
N LYS A 62 -0.51 8.69 -5.21
CA LYS A 62 -1.45 9.60 -5.89
C LYS A 62 -1.84 10.80 -5.02
N LYS A 63 -2.09 10.56 -3.73
CA LYS A 63 -2.56 11.58 -2.77
C LYS A 63 -1.47 12.60 -2.41
N HIS A 64 -0.23 12.16 -2.28
CA HIS A 64 0.83 12.96 -1.67
C HIS A 64 1.91 13.44 -2.64
N ASN A 65 1.80 13.15 -3.91
CA ASN A 65 2.79 13.52 -4.91
C ASN A 65 2.16 14.27 -6.09
N SER A 66 3.00 14.97 -6.85
CA SER A 66 2.56 15.60 -8.09
C SER A 66 2.12 14.54 -9.11
N TYR A 67 1.27 14.92 -10.06
CA TYR A 67 0.83 14.02 -11.12
C TYR A 67 2.00 13.39 -11.88
N MET A 68 3.04 14.15 -12.21
CA MET A 68 4.20 13.63 -12.94
C MET A 68 4.99 12.61 -12.12
N SER A 69 5.22 12.89 -10.82
CA SER A 69 5.88 11.92 -9.91
C SER A 69 5.05 10.63 -9.78
N TYR A 70 3.75 10.77 -9.66
CA TYR A 70 2.86 9.61 -9.59
C TYR A 70 2.87 8.80 -10.90
N LEU A 71 2.85 9.48 -12.06
CA LEU A 71 2.93 8.82 -13.37
C LEU A 71 4.25 8.07 -13.55
N SER A 72 5.38 8.70 -13.20
CA SER A 72 6.69 8.06 -13.23
C SER A 72 6.74 6.83 -12.33
N PHE A 73 6.23 6.95 -11.10
CA PHE A 73 6.11 5.83 -10.17
C PHE A 73 5.30 4.66 -10.76
N ARG A 74 4.20 4.94 -11.44
CA ARG A 74 3.37 3.92 -12.09
C ARG A 74 4.11 3.19 -13.21
N ILE A 75 4.77 3.95 -14.09
CA ILE A 75 5.54 3.39 -15.21
C ILE A 75 6.66 2.50 -14.67
N LEU A 76 7.43 2.97 -13.69
CA LEU A 76 8.50 2.19 -13.07
C LEU A 76 7.96 0.94 -12.36
N SER A 77 6.86 1.09 -11.62
CA SER A 77 6.21 -0.06 -10.97
C SER A 77 5.75 -1.10 -12.00
N PHE A 78 5.20 -0.67 -13.11
CA PHE A 78 4.81 -1.58 -14.18
C PHE A 78 6.03 -2.29 -14.77
N LEU A 79 7.08 -1.57 -15.12
CA LEU A 79 8.29 -2.14 -15.74
C LEU A 79 9.00 -3.16 -14.82
N ILE A 80 9.05 -2.87 -13.52
CA ILE A 80 9.75 -3.71 -12.54
C ILE A 80 8.88 -4.88 -12.09
N LEU A 81 7.62 -4.61 -11.73
CA LEU A 81 6.76 -5.62 -11.10
C LEU A 81 6.05 -6.51 -12.12
N PHE A 82 5.79 -6.01 -13.34
CA PHE A 82 5.11 -6.79 -14.36
C PHE A 82 5.81 -8.11 -14.67
N PRO A 83 7.13 -8.16 -14.97
CA PRO A 83 7.82 -9.42 -15.22
C PRO A 83 7.83 -10.33 -13.98
N LEU A 84 7.99 -9.78 -12.78
CA LEU A 84 7.97 -10.55 -11.54
C LEU A 84 6.60 -11.19 -11.31
N VAL A 85 5.53 -10.40 -11.40
CA VAL A 85 4.15 -10.89 -11.25
C VAL A 85 3.79 -11.87 -12.36
N PHE A 86 4.25 -11.63 -13.58
CA PHE A 86 3.97 -12.49 -14.71
C PHE A 86 4.63 -13.87 -14.57
N TYR A 87 5.83 -13.92 -14.03
CA TYR A 87 6.61 -15.16 -13.88
C TYR A 87 6.22 -15.98 -12.65
N TRP A 88 5.91 -15.32 -11.52
CA TRP A 88 5.78 -15.98 -10.21
C TRP A 88 4.34 -16.16 -9.72
N THR A 89 3.34 -15.59 -10.38
CA THR A 89 1.98 -15.60 -9.84
C THR A 89 0.96 -16.28 -10.76
N GLY A 90 -0.11 -16.80 -10.15
CA GLY A 90 -1.22 -17.39 -10.87
C GLY A 90 -2.06 -16.35 -11.63
N ARG A 91 -2.84 -16.82 -12.62
CA ARG A 91 -3.66 -15.99 -13.52
C ARG A 91 -4.51 -14.91 -12.80
N LYS A 92 -5.12 -15.27 -11.66
CA LYS A 92 -5.96 -14.33 -10.88
C LYS A 92 -5.16 -13.17 -10.27
N ALA A 93 -3.92 -13.42 -9.84
CA ALA A 93 -3.05 -12.40 -9.29
C ALA A 93 -2.56 -11.43 -10.38
N LYS A 94 -2.26 -11.95 -11.58
CA LYS A 94 -1.89 -11.14 -12.74
C LYS A 94 -3.00 -10.15 -13.12
N LEU A 95 -4.23 -10.63 -13.19
CA LEU A 95 -5.40 -9.78 -13.50
C LEU A 95 -5.62 -8.70 -12.45
N ARG A 96 -5.47 -9.01 -11.16
CA ARG A 96 -5.58 -8.01 -10.10
C ARG A 96 -4.48 -6.95 -10.19
N PHE A 97 -3.24 -7.37 -10.39
CA PHE A 97 -2.12 -6.44 -10.54
C PHE A 97 -2.36 -5.46 -11.69
N LEU A 98 -2.74 -5.97 -12.87
CA LEU A 98 -3.08 -5.13 -14.02
C LEU A 98 -4.25 -4.20 -13.71
N HIS A 99 -5.29 -4.70 -13.08
CA HIS A 99 -6.44 -3.90 -12.66
C HIS A 99 -6.01 -2.76 -11.73
N THR A 100 -5.22 -3.03 -10.70
CA THR A 100 -4.74 -2.00 -9.75
C THR A 100 -3.96 -0.90 -10.47
N ILE A 101 -3.06 -1.26 -11.39
CA ILE A 101 -2.28 -0.26 -12.14
C ILE A 101 -3.19 0.55 -13.09
N LEU A 102 -4.16 -0.07 -13.74
CA LEU A 102 -5.03 0.58 -14.70
C LEU A 102 -6.09 1.46 -14.03
N THR A 103 -6.73 0.97 -12.97
CA THR A 103 -7.83 1.70 -12.31
C THR A 103 -7.35 2.81 -11.38
N SER A 104 -6.09 2.82 -10.99
CA SER A 104 -5.51 3.95 -10.25
C SER A 104 -5.42 5.24 -11.09
N ILE A 105 -5.97 5.24 -12.32
CA ILE A 105 -6.03 6.41 -13.21
C ILE A 105 -7.14 7.38 -12.81
N ASN A 106 -8.24 6.89 -12.27
CA ASN A 106 -9.35 7.70 -11.77
C ASN A 106 -9.18 7.94 -10.26
#